data_842fb72435e89b5195fc63bde921137b
#
_entry.id   842fb72435e89b5195fc63bde921137b
#
_cell.length_a   1.000
_cell.length_b   1.000
_cell.length_c   1.000
_cell.angle_alpha   90.00
_cell.angle_beta   90.00
_cell.angle_gamma   90.00
#
_symmetry.space_group_name_H-M   'P 1'
#
loop_
_entity.id
_entity.type
_entity.pdbx_description
1 polymer ?
#
loop_
_entity_poly.entity_id
_entity_poly.type
_entity_poly.pdbx_seq_one_letter_code
_entity_poly.pdbx_strand_id
1 'polypeptide(L)'
;MNMTFDPIIPDGLWAVRYDNCLDNAFFQVFNQWTDPMWLRDFFFKNKDDLNTYFKVTNVDSAIYETIEDAHDLQCLILDLAVESDLNKVFRPLEPSRMSDIILGKEKAKGKPLNHPSWLRIYALKVGDSTYIITGGAIKLTATMQEREHTLEELKKMEAVRNYLLFEGIVDSDGFIDYLQTN
;
A
#
# COMPACT_ATOMS: atom_id res chain seq x y z
N MET A 1 -1.56 18.93 7.17
CA MET A 1 -1.93 17.52 7.46
C MET A 1 -0.92 17.03 8.47
N ASN A 2 -1.36 16.78 9.69
CA ASN A 2 -0.49 16.14 10.67
C ASN A 2 -0.45 14.65 10.37
N MET A 3 0.73 14.07 10.42
CA MET A 3 0.92 12.64 10.25
C MET A 3 2.09 12.19 11.13
N THR A 4 2.01 10.95 11.58
CA THR A 4 3.09 10.28 12.32
C THR A 4 3.46 8.98 11.62
N PHE A 5 4.57 8.39 12.00
CA PHE A 5 5.08 7.18 11.38
C PHE A 5 5.23 6.10 12.45
N ASP A 6 4.47 5.03 12.31
CA ASP A 6 4.51 3.89 13.22
C ASP A 6 5.46 2.81 12.70
N PRO A 7 6.33 2.25 13.53
CA PRO A 7 7.12 1.09 13.13
C PRO A 7 6.21 -0.15 13.01
N ILE A 8 6.32 -0.86 11.89
CA ILE A 8 5.72 -2.18 11.70
C ILE A 8 6.77 -3.25 11.96
N ILE A 9 7.91 -3.14 11.31
CA ILE A 9 9.13 -3.92 11.60
C ILE A 9 10.26 -2.90 11.79
N PRO A 10 10.93 -2.88 12.95
CA PRO A 10 12.02 -1.93 13.20
C PRO A 10 13.07 -1.96 12.09
N ASP A 11 13.58 -0.79 11.75
CA ASP A 11 14.62 -0.56 10.75
C ASP A 11 14.29 -0.93 9.29
N GLY A 12 13.04 -1.37 8.99
CA GLY A 12 12.69 -1.80 7.64
C GLY A 12 11.34 -1.30 7.15
N LEU A 13 10.30 -1.50 7.94
CA LEU A 13 8.93 -1.24 7.51
C LEU A 13 8.21 -0.31 8.49
N TRP A 14 7.73 0.80 7.94
CA TRP A 14 6.97 1.82 8.65
C TRP A 14 5.61 2.03 7.96
N ALA A 15 4.67 2.61 8.67
CA ALA A 15 3.40 3.02 8.09
C ALA A 15 2.98 4.38 8.59
N VAL A 16 2.37 5.17 7.71
CA VAL A 16 1.81 6.47 8.08
C VAL A 16 0.56 6.28 8.93
N ARG A 17 0.48 7.01 10.03
CA ARG A 17 -0.77 7.25 10.76
C ARG A 17 -1.24 8.65 10.39
N TYR A 18 -2.34 8.73 9.67
CA TYR A 18 -2.96 10.00 9.31
C TYR A 18 -3.72 10.61 10.49
N ASP A 19 -3.84 11.93 10.45
CA ASP A 19 -4.59 12.68 11.45
C ASP A 19 -6.02 12.14 11.62
N ASN A 20 -6.48 12.05 12.87
CA ASN A 20 -7.78 11.50 13.26
C ASN A 20 -8.00 9.99 12.93
N CYS A 21 -6.94 9.25 12.58
CA CYS A 21 -7.01 7.81 12.42
C CYS A 21 -6.50 7.09 13.66
N LEU A 22 -7.25 6.08 14.12
CA LEU A 22 -6.83 5.23 15.25
C LEU A 22 -5.67 4.33 14.86
N ASP A 23 -5.74 3.75 13.65
CA ASP A 23 -4.75 2.84 13.10
C ASP A 23 -3.89 3.52 12.04
N ASN A 24 -2.67 3.01 11.85
CA ASN A 24 -1.84 3.40 10.73
C ASN A 24 -2.32 2.75 9.41
N ALA A 25 -1.79 3.23 8.30
CA ALA A 25 -2.21 2.83 6.96
C ALA A 25 -2.08 1.30 6.70
N PHE A 26 -1.09 0.63 7.29
CA PHE A 26 -0.92 -0.81 7.13
C PHE A 26 -2.08 -1.58 7.75
N PHE A 27 -2.39 -1.33 9.02
CA PHE A 27 -3.47 -2.02 9.71
C PHE A 27 -4.85 -1.61 9.17
N GLN A 28 -5.06 -0.34 8.82
CA GLN A 28 -6.31 0.09 8.19
C GLN A 28 -6.65 -0.69 6.93
N VAL A 29 -5.68 -0.82 6.04
CA VAL A 29 -5.87 -1.51 4.75
C VAL A 29 -6.18 -2.99 4.97
N PHE A 30 -5.40 -3.70 5.76
CA PHE A 30 -5.63 -5.13 5.99
C PHE A 30 -6.89 -5.41 6.81
N ASN A 31 -7.26 -4.54 7.75
CA ASN A 31 -8.55 -4.63 8.44
C ASN A 31 -9.73 -4.50 7.45
N GLN A 32 -9.68 -3.57 6.50
CA GLN A 32 -10.70 -3.43 5.47
C GLN A 32 -10.76 -4.66 4.54
N TRP A 33 -9.62 -5.16 4.12
CA TRP A 33 -9.56 -6.30 3.17
C TRP A 33 -9.89 -7.65 3.80
N THR A 34 -9.97 -7.73 5.10
CA THR A 34 -10.41 -8.93 5.84
C THR A 34 -11.78 -8.75 6.49
N ASP A 35 -12.44 -7.61 6.31
CA ASP A 35 -13.81 -7.36 6.75
C ASP A 35 -14.81 -7.74 5.64
N PRO A 36 -15.59 -8.84 5.80
CA PRO A 36 -16.55 -9.27 4.79
C PRO A 36 -17.62 -8.22 4.47
N MET A 37 -18.04 -7.42 5.45
CA MET A 37 -19.07 -6.39 5.26
C MET A 37 -18.55 -5.24 4.42
N TRP A 38 -17.34 -4.76 4.72
CA TRP A 38 -16.68 -3.72 3.94
C TRP A 38 -16.44 -4.17 2.49
N LEU A 39 -15.93 -5.40 2.31
CA LEU A 39 -15.69 -5.98 0.99
C LEU A 39 -16.97 -6.16 0.18
N ARG A 40 -18.05 -6.58 0.85
CA ARG A 40 -19.36 -6.71 0.20
C ARG A 40 -19.83 -5.39 -0.38
N ASP A 41 -19.78 -4.32 0.41
CA ASP A 41 -20.16 -2.98 -0.03
C ASP A 41 -19.27 -2.50 -1.18
N PHE A 42 -17.96 -2.72 -1.08
CA PHE A 42 -17.01 -2.37 -2.12
C PHE A 42 -17.30 -3.10 -3.44
N PHE A 43 -17.42 -4.42 -3.43
CA PHE A 43 -17.62 -5.20 -4.64
C PHE A 43 -18.99 -5.00 -5.26
N PHE A 44 -20.03 -4.75 -4.49
CA PHE A 44 -21.33 -4.38 -5.04
C PHE A 44 -21.30 -3.04 -5.77
N LYS A 45 -20.61 -2.05 -5.22
CA LYS A 45 -20.41 -0.74 -5.89
C LYS A 45 -19.59 -0.84 -7.17
N ASN A 46 -18.64 -1.78 -7.21
CA ASN A 46 -17.66 -1.93 -8.29
C ASN A 46 -17.84 -3.21 -9.11
N LYS A 47 -19.02 -3.84 -9.07
CA LYS A 47 -19.30 -5.11 -9.75
C LYS A 47 -19.05 -5.07 -11.26
N ASP A 48 -19.31 -3.94 -11.89
CA ASP A 48 -19.13 -3.77 -13.34
C ASP A 48 -17.64 -3.79 -13.71
N ASP A 49 -16.78 -3.14 -12.91
CA ASP A 49 -15.32 -3.19 -13.08
C ASP A 49 -14.78 -4.60 -12.81
N LEU A 50 -15.26 -5.26 -11.76
CA LEU A 50 -14.88 -6.63 -11.43
C LEU A 50 -15.18 -7.58 -12.59
N ASN A 51 -16.36 -7.49 -13.18
CA ASN A 51 -16.75 -8.29 -14.34
C ASN A 51 -15.95 -7.90 -15.60
N THR A 52 -15.82 -6.60 -15.87
CA THR A 52 -15.18 -6.11 -17.10
C THR A 52 -13.70 -6.50 -17.15
N TYR A 53 -12.95 -6.29 -16.07
CA TYR A 53 -11.50 -6.45 -16.05
C TYR A 53 -11.03 -7.82 -15.56
N PHE A 54 -11.80 -8.50 -14.70
CA PHE A 54 -11.42 -9.78 -14.10
C PHE A 54 -12.34 -10.94 -14.47
N LYS A 55 -13.46 -10.67 -15.18
CA LYS A 55 -14.46 -11.68 -15.56
C LYS A 55 -15.07 -12.42 -14.36
N VAL A 56 -15.13 -11.75 -13.23
CA VAL A 56 -15.74 -12.26 -11.99
C VAL A 56 -17.12 -11.62 -11.82
N THR A 57 -18.15 -12.47 -11.72
CA THR A 57 -19.55 -12.05 -11.53
C THR A 57 -20.08 -12.38 -10.14
N ASN A 58 -19.45 -13.32 -9.43
CA ASN A 58 -19.83 -13.75 -8.10
C ASN A 58 -19.11 -12.92 -7.04
N VAL A 59 -19.84 -12.01 -6.38
CA VAL A 59 -19.31 -11.13 -5.34
C VAL A 59 -18.83 -11.92 -4.11
N ASP A 60 -19.54 -12.97 -3.71
CA ASP A 60 -19.13 -13.77 -2.54
C ASP A 60 -17.79 -14.49 -2.79
N SER A 61 -17.56 -14.96 -4.01
CA SER A 61 -16.26 -15.51 -4.42
C SER A 61 -15.16 -14.44 -4.35
N ALA A 62 -15.43 -13.24 -4.85
CA ALA A 62 -14.47 -12.13 -4.79
C ALA A 62 -14.12 -11.73 -3.35
N ILE A 63 -15.09 -11.73 -2.44
CA ILE A 63 -14.88 -11.48 -1.02
C ILE A 63 -13.95 -12.54 -0.42
N TYR A 64 -14.26 -13.81 -0.61
CA TYR A 64 -13.47 -14.91 -0.10
C TYR A 64 -12.02 -14.86 -0.60
N GLU A 65 -11.84 -14.73 -1.91
CA GLU A 65 -10.52 -14.63 -2.54
C GLU A 65 -9.74 -13.42 -2.04
N THR A 66 -10.40 -12.27 -1.83
CA THR A 66 -9.74 -11.07 -1.29
C THR A 66 -9.22 -11.28 0.13
N ILE A 67 -10.01 -11.94 1.00
CA ILE A 67 -9.57 -12.23 2.37
C ILE A 67 -8.35 -13.14 2.37
N GLU A 68 -8.36 -14.21 1.57
CA GLU A 68 -7.22 -15.14 1.46
C GLU A 68 -5.98 -14.40 0.90
N ASP A 69 -6.14 -13.65 -0.20
CA ASP A 69 -5.04 -12.89 -0.81
C ASP A 69 -4.48 -11.81 0.14
N ALA A 70 -5.33 -11.19 0.96
CA ALA A 70 -4.91 -10.21 1.94
C ALA A 70 -4.04 -10.84 3.04
N HIS A 71 -4.43 -12.00 3.55
CA HIS A 71 -3.61 -12.72 4.52
C HIS A 71 -2.26 -13.11 3.94
N ASP A 72 -2.24 -13.66 2.74
CA ASP A 72 -1.00 -14.08 2.08
C ASP A 72 -0.07 -12.88 1.80
N LEU A 73 -0.62 -11.77 1.33
CA LEU A 73 0.14 -10.56 1.05
C LEU A 73 0.69 -9.93 2.34
N GLN A 74 -0.10 -9.91 3.42
CA GLN A 74 0.34 -9.40 4.71
C GLN A 74 1.50 -10.23 5.26
N CYS A 75 1.39 -11.55 5.26
CA CYS A 75 2.45 -12.46 5.69
C CYS A 75 3.72 -12.26 4.85
N LEU A 76 3.59 -12.20 3.53
CA LEU A 76 4.72 -12.00 2.62
C LEU A 76 5.47 -10.68 2.90
N ILE A 77 4.75 -9.58 3.10
CA ILE A 77 5.36 -8.28 3.41
C ILE A 77 6.08 -8.34 4.75
N LEU A 78 5.48 -8.91 5.78
CA LEU A 78 6.10 -9.01 7.11
C LEU A 78 7.33 -9.90 7.11
N ASP A 79 7.29 -11.06 6.45
CA ASP A 79 8.41 -11.98 6.33
C ASP A 79 9.59 -11.31 5.61
N LEU A 80 9.34 -10.67 4.48
CA LEU A 80 10.36 -9.96 3.72
C LEU A 80 10.91 -8.72 4.46
N ALA A 81 10.09 -8.06 5.28
CA ALA A 81 10.53 -6.95 6.11
C ALA A 81 11.52 -7.41 7.19
N VAL A 82 11.25 -8.54 7.85
CA VAL A 82 12.16 -9.15 8.83
C VAL A 82 13.50 -9.55 8.18
N GLU A 83 13.47 -10.04 6.94
CA GLU A 83 14.66 -10.44 6.19
C GLU A 83 15.40 -9.25 5.53
N SER A 84 14.87 -8.02 5.62
CA SER A 84 15.35 -6.83 4.91
C SER A 84 15.32 -6.97 3.37
N ASP A 85 14.37 -7.71 2.86
CA ASP A 85 14.22 -8.09 1.44
C ASP A 85 12.93 -7.52 0.80
N LEU A 86 12.39 -6.42 1.30
CA LEU A 86 11.15 -5.78 0.80
C LEU A 86 11.24 -5.40 -0.69
N ASN A 87 12.42 -5.19 -1.24
CA ASN A 87 12.63 -4.97 -2.66
C ASN A 87 12.25 -6.18 -3.53
N LYS A 88 12.03 -7.36 -2.95
CA LYS A 88 11.49 -8.53 -3.65
C LYS A 88 10.00 -8.41 -3.97
N VAL A 89 9.25 -7.64 -3.18
CA VAL A 89 7.79 -7.48 -3.36
C VAL A 89 7.40 -6.08 -3.84
N PHE A 90 8.09 -5.03 -3.40
CA PHE A 90 7.85 -3.67 -3.88
C PHE A 90 8.50 -3.42 -5.24
N ARG A 91 7.81 -2.69 -6.10
CA ARG A 91 8.24 -2.29 -7.44
C ARG A 91 7.86 -0.84 -7.68
N PRO A 92 8.64 -0.07 -8.44
CA PRO A 92 8.31 1.29 -8.82
C PRO A 92 6.88 1.38 -9.37
N LEU A 93 6.16 2.41 -8.96
CA LEU A 93 4.80 2.67 -9.44
C LEU A 93 4.81 2.95 -10.95
N GLU A 94 5.81 3.68 -11.41
CA GLU A 94 6.08 3.98 -12.82
C GLU A 94 7.42 3.36 -13.23
N PRO A 95 7.40 2.22 -13.95
CA PRO A 95 8.65 1.50 -14.32
C PRO A 95 9.62 2.30 -15.18
N SER A 96 9.13 3.31 -15.93
CA SER A 96 9.95 4.15 -16.81
C SER A 96 10.81 5.18 -16.06
N ARG A 97 10.54 5.42 -14.78
CA ARG A 97 11.30 6.35 -13.92
C ARG A 97 12.19 5.57 -12.97
N MET A 98 13.14 4.84 -13.51
CA MET A 98 14.06 4.02 -12.71
C MET A 98 15.14 4.85 -12.03
N SER A 99 15.50 4.44 -10.84
CA SER A 99 16.75 4.54 -10.07
C SER A 99 17.12 5.84 -9.36
N ASP A 100 16.74 7.03 -9.80
CA ASP A 100 17.28 8.27 -9.19
C ASP A 100 16.22 9.16 -8.51
N ILE A 101 15.06 8.62 -8.22
CA ILE A 101 13.98 9.39 -7.57
C ILE A 101 14.11 9.25 -6.06
N ILE A 102 14.44 10.35 -5.39
CA ILE A 102 14.37 10.47 -3.94
C ILE A 102 12.93 10.17 -3.49
N LEU A 103 12.79 9.30 -2.50
CA LEU A 103 11.50 8.83 -1.97
C LEU A 103 10.61 8.28 -3.09
N GLY A 104 11.07 7.23 -3.76
CA GLY A 104 10.36 6.61 -4.87
C GLY A 104 9.00 6.07 -4.47
N LYS A 105 7.97 6.36 -5.27
CA LYS A 105 6.64 5.79 -5.10
C LYS A 105 6.64 4.35 -5.62
N GLU A 106 6.24 3.42 -4.75
CA GLU A 106 6.26 1.99 -5.04
C GLU A 106 4.94 1.31 -4.71
N LYS A 107 4.75 0.12 -5.26
CA LYS A 107 3.59 -0.74 -5.00
C LYS A 107 4.02 -2.18 -4.80
N ALA A 108 3.32 -2.88 -3.91
CA ALA A 108 3.36 -4.32 -3.78
C ALA A 108 2.03 -4.93 -4.21
N LYS A 109 2.08 -6.11 -4.80
CA LYS A 109 0.90 -6.91 -5.14
C LYS A 109 1.12 -8.37 -4.74
N GLY A 110 0.06 -9.04 -4.32
CA GLY A 110 0.10 -10.47 -4.05
C GLY A 110 0.29 -11.30 -5.32
N LYS A 111 0.43 -12.60 -5.11
CA LYS A 111 0.55 -13.59 -6.19
C LYS A 111 -0.51 -14.67 -6.01
N PRO A 112 -1.82 -14.34 -6.12
CA PRO A 112 -2.87 -15.35 -6.00
C PRO A 112 -2.73 -16.40 -7.10
N LEU A 113 -3.12 -17.63 -6.78
CA LEU A 113 -2.95 -18.78 -7.69
C LEU A 113 -3.99 -18.80 -8.81
N ASN A 114 -5.21 -18.32 -8.56
CA ASN A 114 -6.38 -18.56 -9.41
C ASN A 114 -6.84 -17.36 -10.22
N HIS A 115 -6.31 -16.16 -9.95
CA HIS A 115 -6.70 -14.94 -10.64
C HIS A 115 -5.57 -13.90 -10.57
N PRO A 116 -5.54 -12.88 -11.45
CA PRO A 116 -4.65 -11.73 -11.29
C PRO A 116 -4.96 -10.99 -9.99
N SER A 117 -3.95 -10.54 -9.27
CA SER A 117 -4.14 -9.78 -8.03
C SER A 117 -4.77 -8.42 -8.29
N TRP A 118 -5.83 -8.08 -7.55
CA TRP A 118 -6.39 -6.73 -7.49
C TRP A 118 -5.96 -5.94 -6.25
N LEU A 119 -5.28 -6.57 -5.28
CA LEU A 119 -4.77 -5.87 -4.11
C LEU A 119 -3.48 -5.11 -4.44
N ARG A 120 -3.40 -3.88 -3.94
CA ARG A 120 -2.20 -3.03 -4.06
C ARG A 120 -1.90 -2.37 -2.73
N ILE A 121 -0.71 -2.59 -2.20
CA ILE A 121 -0.13 -1.80 -1.11
C ILE A 121 0.77 -0.75 -1.74
N TYR A 122 0.65 0.49 -1.27
CA TYR A 122 1.43 1.62 -1.75
C TYR A 122 2.40 2.08 -0.66
N ALA A 123 3.63 2.37 -1.06
CA ALA A 123 4.68 2.79 -0.17
C ALA A 123 5.64 3.80 -0.82
N LEU A 124 6.38 4.51 0.01
CA LEU A 124 7.56 5.27 -0.37
C LEU A 124 8.80 4.49 0.01
N LYS A 125 9.73 4.37 -0.92
CA LYS A 125 11.06 3.82 -0.68
C LYS A 125 11.96 4.93 -0.14
N VAL A 126 12.40 4.80 1.10
CA VAL A 126 13.21 5.81 1.79
C VAL A 126 14.71 5.50 1.70
N GLY A 127 15.05 4.23 1.58
CA GLY A 127 16.42 3.73 1.46
C GLY A 127 16.43 2.36 0.80
N ASP A 128 17.56 1.70 0.76
CA ASP A 128 17.69 0.41 0.06
C ASP A 128 16.75 -0.68 0.59
N SER A 129 16.49 -0.68 1.91
CA SER A 129 15.64 -1.65 2.57
C SER A 129 14.57 -1.04 3.48
N THR A 130 14.35 0.28 3.43
CA THR A 130 13.39 1.00 4.28
C THR A 130 12.23 1.53 3.46
N TYR A 131 11.02 1.15 3.88
CA TYR A 131 9.77 1.52 3.22
C TYR A 131 8.77 2.11 4.21
N ILE A 132 8.00 3.10 3.74
CA ILE A 132 6.91 3.71 4.49
C ILE A 132 5.60 3.44 3.74
N ILE A 133 4.72 2.61 4.30
CA ILE A 133 3.39 2.34 3.74
C ILE A 133 2.52 3.58 3.90
N THR A 134 1.93 4.03 2.80
CA THR A 134 1.04 5.19 2.74
C THR A 134 -0.43 4.81 2.62
N GLY A 135 -0.73 3.60 2.18
CA GLY A 135 -2.09 3.09 2.02
C GLY A 135 -2.16 1.87 1.13
N GLY A 136 -3.35 1.59 0.65
CA GLY A 136 -3.60 0.49 -0.27
C GLY A 136 -4.99 0.56 -0.87
N ALA A 137 -5.21 -0.15 -1.98
CA ALA A 137 -6.49 -0.19 -2.67
C ALA A 137 -6.74 -1.53 -3.34
N ILE A 138 -8.02 -1.84 -3.52
CA ILE A 138 -8.49 -2.83 -4.49
C ILE A 138 -8.55 -2.14 -5.85
N LYS A 139 -7.63 -2.49 -6.74
CA LYS A 139 -7.48 -1.87 -8.05
C LYS A 139 -8.06 -2.78 -9.14
N LEU A 140 -9.21 -2.41 -9.66
CA LEU A 140 -9.94 -3.17 -10.68
C LEU A 140 -9.75 -2.62 -12.10
N THR A 141 -9.20 -1.41 -12.25
CA THR A 141 -9.00 -0.74 -13.54
C THR A 141 -7.53 -0.70 -13.96
N ALA A 142 -7.23 -0.31 -15.19
CA ALA A 142 -5.88 -0.28 -15.71
C ALA A 142 -4.99 0.73 -15.00
N THR A 143 -5.47 1.94 -14.74
CA THR A 143 -4.72 3.01 -14.09
C THR A 143 -5.34 3.45 -12.76
N MET A 144 -4.56 4.12 -11.89
CA MET A 144 -5.05 4.64 -10.62
C MET A 144 -5.98 5.85 -10.77
N GLN A 145 -5.86 6.56 -11.88
CA GLN A 145 -6.63 7.78 -12.14
C GLN A 145 -8.07 7.50 -12.57
N GLU A 146 -8.40 6.28 -12.95
CA GLU A 146 -9.72 5.92 -13.45
C GLU A 146 -10.81 5.85 -12.37
N ARG A 147 -10.44 5.70 -11.11
CA ARG A 147 -11.38 5.60 -9.98
C ARG A 147 -10.93 6.47 -8.82
N GLU A 148 -11.90 7.08 -8.14
CA GLU A 148 -11.67 8.00 -7.04
C GLU A 148 -10.84 7.36 -5.92
N HIS A 149 -11.20 6.16 -5.47
CA HIS A 149 -10.51 5.50 -4.37
C HIS A 149 -9.02 5.18 -4.66
N THR A 150 -8.67 4.88 -5.90
CA THR A 150 -7.26 4.67 -6.30
C THR A 150 -6.54 6.00 -6.54
N LEU A 151 -7.23 7.01 -7.05
CA LEU A 151 -6.69 8.36 -7.20
C LEU A 151 -6.37 8.99 -5.83
N GLU A 152 -7.20 8.75 -4.83
CA GLU A 152 -6.95 9.21 -3.45
C GLU A 152 -5.67 8.62 -2.88
N GLU A 153 -5.40 7.34 -3.12
CA GLU A 153 -4.15 6.71 -2.69
C GLU A 153 -2.92 7.33 -3.36
N LEU A 154 -3.03 7.71 -4.63
CA LEU A 154 -1.96 8.45 -5.31
C LEU A 154 -1.72 9.82 -4.68
N LYS A 155 -2.78 10.54 -4.32
CA LYS A 155 -2.68 11.84 -3.61
C LYS A 155 -2.07 11.69 -2.22
N LYS A 156 -2.41 10.63 -1.48
CA LYS A 156 -1.81 10.32 -0.18
C LYS A 156 -0.30 10.09 -0.31
N MET A 157 0.14 9.25 -1.26
CA MET A 157 1.57 9.06 -1.51
C MET A 157 2.30 10.37 -1.78
N GLU A 158 1.72 11.23 -2.62
CA GLU A 158 2.32 12.52 -2.94
C GLU A 158 2.37 13.46 -1.73
N ALA A 159 1.31 13.49 -0.93
CA ALA A 159 1.26 14.30 0.30
C ALA A 159 2.32 13.86 1.31
N VAL A 160 2.49 12.56 1.54
CA VAL A 160 3.51 12.02 2.43
C VAL A 160 4.90 12.31 1.90
N ARG A 161 5.13 12.11 0.61
CA ARG A 161 6.41 12.43 -0.04
C ARG A 161 6.79 13.90 0.13
N ASN A 162 5.85 14.80 -0.14
CA ASN A 162 6.07 16.24 -0.01
C ASN A 162 6.33 16.65 1.44
N TYR A 163 5.64 16.04 2.40
CA TYR A 163 5.90 16.25 3.81
C TYR A 163 7.33 15.85 4.21
N LEU A 164 7.78 14.66 3.84
CA LEU A 164 9.12 14.19 4.14
C LEU A 164 10.19 15.09 3.51
N LEU A 165 10.00 15.49 2.25
CA LEU A 165 10.90 16.43 1.57
C LEU A 165 10.95 17.81 2.25
N PHE A 166 9.80 18.30 2.72
CA PHE A 166 9.72 19.56 3.47
C PHE A 166 10.50 19.49 4.79
N GLU A 167 10.46 18.33 5.48
CA GLU A 167 11.26 18.06 6.68
C GLU A 167 12.74 17.78 6.38
N GLY A 168 13.16 17.83 5.12
CA GLY A 168 14.53 17.57 4.69
C GLY A 168 14.93 16.09 4.67
N ILE A 169 13.96 15.20 4.75
CA ILE A 169 14.18 13.74 4.75
C ILE A 169 14.30 13.26 3.30
N VAL A 170 15.46 12.73 2.94
CA VAL A 170 15.75 12.26 1.58
C VAL A 170 16.24 10.81 1.54
N ASP A 171 16.60 10.24 2.68
CA ASP A 171 17.12 8.88 2.85
C ASP A 171 16.72 8.27 4.20
N SER A 172 17.14 7.04 4.44
CA SER A 172 16.84 6.32 5.67
C SER A 172 17.50 6.91 6.91
N ASP A 173 18.69 7.46 6.78
CA ASP A 173 19.41 8.08 7.91
C ASP A 173 18.68 9.35 8.36
N GLY A 174 18.31 10.21 7.42
CA GLY A 174 17.50 11.39 7.69
C GLY A 174 16.14 11.06 8.28
N PHE A 175 15.51 9.96 7.86
CA PHE A 175 14.25 9.50 8.44
C PHE A 175 14.41 9.02 9.89
N ILE A 176 15.45 8.25 10.19
CA ILE A 176 15.73 7.79 11.57
C ILE A 176 16.05 8.98 12.48
N ASP A 177 16.86 9.93 12.03
CA ASP A 177 17.17 11.14 12.79
C ASP A 177 15.89 11.95 13.10
N TYR A 178 15.00 12.10 12.13
CA TYR A 178 13.70 12.74 12.31
C TYR A 178 12.86 12.06 13.40
N LEU A 179 12.78 10.71 13.39
CA LEU A 179 12.02 9.95 14.38
C LEU A 179 12.59 10.04 15.81
N GLN A 180 13.88 10.27 15.95
CA GLN A 180 14.51 10.44 17.27
C GLN A 180 14.30 11.84 17.85
N THR A 181 13.97 12.80 17.01
CA THR A 181 13.85 14.22 17.39
C THR A 181 12.40 14.64 17.66
N ASN A 182 11.41 13.90 17.14
CA ASN A 182 9.98 14.17 17.26
C ASN A 182 9.23 13.03 17.94
#